data_1fe64ea6531a463264ad6ff232edc4a1
#
_entry.id   1fe64ea6531a463264ad6ff232edc4a1
#
_cell.length_a   1.000
_cell.length_b   1.000
_cell.length_c   1.000
_cell.angle_alpha   90.00
_cell.angle_beta   90.00
_cell.angle_gamma   90.00
#
_symmetry.space_group_name_H-M   'P 1'
#
loop_
_entity.id
_entity.type
_entity.pdbx_description
1 polymer ?
#
loop_
_entity_poly.entity_id
_entity_poly.type
_entity_poly.pdbx_seq_one_letter_code
_entity_poly.pdbx_strand_id
1 'polypeptide(L)'
;MTSPHVRVSEVRLLEGPNLYYTRAAVKVMLSAPVISEAPREQCLEVAAALGMTRTAPGQPHGEQRQRFLIRLVRHVLRTLGQRAGLGAITARGRDGKEWGDVTVAFRWGRAGTGRAMGEALGPLLEALWEEPGERDRLFEEAATTVREADPGRRPETVRPTVPVASITGTNGKTTTTRILAHIAMTAGKVTAWSSTDGVLRQGEWLVKGDYSGPSGARTALQSGGVEIGILETARGGLLQKGMGVPFNDVSVVTNVSADHLGTHGIDTLDQLAEVKGIIT
;
A
#
# COMPACT_ATOMS: atom_id res chain seq x y z
N MET A 1 -30.09 -0.68 -13.53
CA MET A 1 -28.94 -1.38 -12.94
C MET A 1 -28.75 -0.81 -11.55
N THR A 2 -29.01 -1.59 -10.51
CA THR A 2 -28.74 -1.20 -9.12
C THR A 2 -27.23 -1.01 -8.95
N SER A 3 -26.83 0.11 -8.35
CA SER A 3 -25.40 0.30 -8.04
C SER A 3 -24.92 -0.82 -7.11
N PRO A 4 -23.72 -1.39 -7.30
CA PRO A 4 -23.22 -2.47 -6.47
C PRO A 4 -23.18 -2.03 -5.00
N HIS A 5 -23.65 -2.89 -4.10
CA HIS A 5 -23.69 -2.64 -2.65
C HIS A 5 -22.28 -2.70 -2.02
N VAL A 6 -21.32 -3.36 -2.71
CA VAL A 6 -19.91 -3.41 -2.37
C VAL A 6 -19.10 -2.91 -3.57
N ARG A 7 -18.31 -1.85 -3.37
CA ARG A 7 -17.54 -1.23 -4.45
C ARG A 7 -16.08 -1.14 -4.10
N VAL A 8 -15.22 -1.68 -4.97
CA VAL A 8 -13.77 -1.41 -4.94
C VAL A 8 -13.51 -0.08 -5.63
N SER A 9 -12.96 0.87 -4.91
CA SER A 9 -12.62 2.21 -5.43
C SER A 9 -11.18 2.30 -5.92
N GLU A 10 -10.28 1.48 -5.37
CA GLU A 10 -8.87 1.46 -5.76
C GLU A 10 -8.25 0.08 -5.53
N VAL A 11 -7.50 -0.39 -6.52
CA VAL A 11 -6.52 -1.48 -6.39
C VAL A 11 -5.16 -0.95 -6.80
N ARG A 12 -4.21 -0.90 -5.86
CA ARG A 12 -2.90 -0.30 -6.08
C ARG A 12 -1.77 -1.22 -5.67
N LEU A 13 -0.80 -1.35 -6.57
CA LEU A 13 0.42 -2.11 -6.34
C LEU A 13 1.50 -1.18 -5.74
N LEU A 14 1.96 -1.50 -4.54
CA LEU A 14 3.05 -0.84 -3.84
C LEU A 14 4.30 -1.70 -4.00
N GLU A 15 5.39 -1.12 -4.52
CA GLU A 15 6.56 -1.88 -4.97
C GLU A 15 7.52 -2.26 -3.84
N GLY A 16 7.70 -1.39 -2.87
CA GLY A 16 8.64 -1.55 -1.76
C GLY A 16 8.00 -1.37 -0.39
N PRO A 17 8.81 -1.08 0.64
CA PRO A 17 8.31 -0.72 1.96
C PRO A 17 7.23 0.36 1.88
N ASN A 18 6.17 0.16 2.63
CA ASN A 18 4.96 0.98 2.58
C ASN A 18 4.27 0.98 3.94
N LEU A 19 3.16 1.69 4.06
CA LEU A 19 2.41 1.84 5.31
C LEU A 19 1.94 0.50 5.92
N TYR A 20 1.90 -0.57 5.14
CA TYR A 20 1.37 -1.86 5.58
C TYR A 20 2.45 -2.91 5.78
N TYR A 21 3.49 -2.89 4.94
CA TYR A 21 4.53 -3.93 4.91
C TYR A 21 5.90 -3.35 4.57
N THR A 22 6.93 -4.01 5.05
CA THR A 22 8.33 -3.75 4.65
C THR A 22 8.68 -4.30 3.26
N ARG A 23 7.69 -4.77 2.51
CA ARG A 23 7.84 -5.36 1.17
C ARG A 23 6.65 -4.96 0.32
N ALA A 24 6.70 -5.30 -0.96
CA ALA A 24 5.63 -5.04 -1.91
C ALA A 24 4.26 -5.52 -1.40
N ALA A 25 3.24 -4.69 -1.55
CA ALA A 25 1.87 -4.96 -1.14
C ALA A 25 0.86 -4.49 -2.18
N VAL A 26 -0.28 -5.17 -2.27
CA VAL A 26 -1.48 -4.64 -2.89
C VAL A 26 -2.25 -3.90 -1.82
N LYS A 27 -2.64 -2.67 -2.11
CA LYS A 27 -3.61 -1.89 -1.34
C LYS A 27 -4.93 -1.93 -2.08
N VAL A 28 -6.01 -2.30 -1.40
CA VAL A 28 -7.37 -2.28 -1.91
C VAL A 28 -8.21 -1.37 -1.02
N MET A 29 -8.86 -0.39 -1.63
CA MET A 29 -9.87 0.44 -0.96
C MET A 29 -11.23 0.00 -1.44
N LEU A 30 -12.12 -0.30 -0.51
CA LEU A 30 -13.48 -0.71 -0.81
C LEU A 30 -14.48 -0.04 0.13
N SER A 31 -15.70 0.12 -0.37
CA SER A 31 -16.85 0.61 0.36
C SER A 31 -17.93 -0.47 0.37
N ALA A 32 -18.45 -0.79 1.55
CA ALA A 32 -19.50 -1.79 1.78
C ALA A 32 -20.54 -1.26 2.78
N PRO A 33 -21.27 -0.18 2.45
CA PRO A 33 -22.27 0.41 3.34
C PRO A 33 -23.37 -0.59 3.72
N VAL A 34 -23.77 -1.46 2.80
CA VAL A 34 -24.74 -2.54 3.04
C VAL A 34 -24.39 -3.39 4.26
N ILE A 35 -23.09 -3.69 4.46
CA ILE A 35 -22.61 -4.46 5.63
C ILE A 35 -22.56 -3.58 6.88
N SER A 36 -22.21 -2.31 6.73
CA SER A 36 -22.16 -1.36 7.84
C SER A 36 -23.56 -1.09 8.43
N GLU A 37 -24.57 -1.08 7.59
CA GLU A 37 -25.97 -0.77 7.94
C GLU A 37 -26.80 -2.00 8.31
N ALA A 38 -26.33 -3.20 7.97
CA ALA A 38 -27.06 -4.44 8.12
C ALA A 38 -27.48 -4.77 9.57
N PRO A 39 -28.60 -5.47 9.76
CA PRO A 39 -28.97 -6.05 11.04
C PRO A 39 -27.86 -6.96 11.60
N ARG A 40 -27.77 -7.02 12.94
CA ARG A 40 -26.75 -7.85 13.60
C ARG A 40 -26.87 -9.31 13.24
N GLU A 41 -28.09 -9.81 13.12
CA GLU A 41 -28.44 -11.19 12.81
C GLU A 41 -27.87 -11.60 11.44
N GLN A 42 -28.04 -10.77 10.43
CA GLN A 42 -27.49 -11.02 9.10
C GLN A 42 -25.95 -11.07 9.11
N CYS A 43 -25.30 -10.18 9.85
CA CYS A 43 -23.85 -10.23 10.01
C CYS A 43 -23.37 -11.54 10.67
N LEU A 44 -24.12 -12.06 11.63
CA LEU A 44 -23.79 -13.32 12.30
C LEU A 44 -24.04 -14.52 11.38
N GLU A 45 -25.11 -14.51 10.60
CA GLU A 45 -25.41 -15.53 9.60
C GLU A 45 -24.29 -15.65 8.55
N VAL A 46 -23.92 -14.54 7.93
CA VAL A 46 -22.81 -14.50 6.95
C VAL A 46 -21.50 -14.96 7.59
N ALA A 47 -21.19 -14.46 8.77
CA ALA A 47 -19.96 -14.85 9.47
C ALA A 47 -19.93 -16.36 9.82
N ALA A 48 -21.05 -16.93 10.25
CA ALA A 48 -21.19 -18.37 10.52
C ALA A 48 -21.04 -19.21 9.23
N ALA A 49 -21.71 -18.80 8.16
CA ALA A 49 -21.58 -19.45 6.85
C ALA A 49 -20.14 -19.44 6.34
N LEU A 50 -19.38 -18.37 6.58
CA LEU A 50 -17.96 -18.27 6.22
C LEU A 50 -17.02 -18.98 7.22
N GLY A 51 -17.52 -19.55 8.31
CA GLY A 51 -16.70 -20.23 9.32
C GLY A 51 -15.84 -19.28 10.17
N MET A 52 -16.26 -18.04 10.35
CA MET A 52 -15.54 -17.08 11.19
C MET A 52 -15.75 -17.38 12.68
N THR A 53 -14.66 -17.50 13.43
CA THR A 53 -14.68 -17.87 14.87
C THR A 53 -14.84 -16.69 15.83
N ARG A 54 -14.55 -15.47 15.40
CA ARG A 54 -14.64 -14.24 16.20
C ARG A 54 -15.63 -13.28 15.57
N THR A 55 -16.88 -13.37 16.00
CA THR A 55 -17.99 -12.61 15.44
C THR A 55 -18.61 -11.73 16.50
N ALA A 56 -18.27 -10.46 16.49
CA ALA A 56 -18.91 -9.43 17.28
C ALA A 56 -19.21 -8.25 16.33
N PRO A 57 -20.34 -8.28 15.58
CA PRO A 57 -20.62 -7.28 14.57
C PRO A 57 -20.99 -5.91 15.16
N GLY A 58 -21.37 -5.84 16.44
CA GLY A 58 -21.80 -4.58 17.07
C GLY A 58 -23.08 -4.01 16.45
N GLN A 59 -23.36 -2.77 16.77
CA GLN A 59 -24.47 -2.01 16.19
C GLN A 59 -24.06 -1.39 14.83
N PRO A 60 -25.02 -1.13 13.93
CA PRO A 60 -24.77 -0.36 12.71
C PRO A 60 -24.04 0.95 12.99
N HIS A 61 -23.17 1.37 12.08
CA HIS A 61 -22.36 2.60 12.16
C HIS A 61 -21.50 2.74 13.43
N GLY A 62 -21.23 1.65 14.15
CA GLY A 62 -20.37 1.66 15.33
C GLY A 62 -18.96 1.12 15.07
N GLU A 63 -18.01 1.47 15.92
CA GLU A 63 -16.63 0.98 15.82
C GLU A 63 -16.52 -0.55 15.78
N GLN A 64 -17.37 -1.26 16.54
CA GLN A 64 -17.37 -2.72 16.55
C GLN A 64 -17.81 -3.29 15.18
N ARG A 65 -18.77 -2.61 14.50
CA ARG A 65 -19.21 -2.96 13.16
C ARG A 65 -18.07 -2.75 12.16
N GLN A 66 -17.38 -1.63 12.24
CA GLN A 66 -16.24 -1.34 11.39
C GLN A 66 -15.11 -2.36 11.57
N ARG A 67 -14.79 -2.71 12.81
CA ARG A 67 -13.84 -3.79 13.12
C ARG A 67 -14.31 -5.16 12.62
N PHE A 68 -15.61 -5.43 12.66
CA PHE A 68 -16.18 -6.64 12.08
C PHE A 68 -15.98 -6.66 10.55
N LEU A 69 -16.32 -5.58 9.86
CA LEU A 69 -16.14 -5.45 8.42
C LEU A 69 -14.68 -5.69 8.00
N ILE A 70 -13.72 -5.07 8.69
CA ILE A 70 -12.29 -5.32 8.43
C ILE A 70 -11.94 -6.81 8.60
N ARG A 71 -12.44 -7.46 9.65
CA ARG A 71 -12.20 -8.89 9.88
C ARG A 71 -12.82 -9.75 8.78
N LEU A 72 -14.04 -9.44 8.35
CA LEU A 72 -14.74 -10.12 7.28
C LEU A 72 -13.96 -10.02 5.96
N VAL A 73 -13.59 -8.80 5.55
CA VAL A 73 -12.82 -8.56 4.32
C VAL A 73 -11.47 -9.29 4.36
N ARG A 74 -10.79 -9.26 5.51
CA ARG A 74 -9.52 -10.00 5.68
C ARG A 74 -9.70 -11.51 5.65
N HIS A 75 -10.82 -12.03 6.15
CA HIS A 75 -11.15 -13.44 6.11
C HIS A 75 -11.41 -13.89 4.65
N VAL A 76 -12.25 -13.16 3.93
CA VAL A 76 -12.53 -13.42 2.51
C VAL A 76 -11.25 -13.40 1.69
N LEU A 77 -10.40 -12.38 1.87
CA LEU A 77 -9.13 -12.27 1.15
C LEU A 77 -8.18 -13.45 1.44
N ARG A 78 -8.09 -13.92 2.67
CA ARG A 78 -7.26 -15.08 3.04
C ARG A 78 -7.78 -16.37 2.41
N THR A 79 -9.09 -16.58 2.49
CA THR A 79 -9.74 -17.78 1.92
C THR A 79 -9.58 -17.81 0.41
N LEU A 80 -9.79 -16.66 -0.26
CA LEU A 80 -9.55 -16.52 -1.70
C LEU A 80 -8.11 -16.89 -2.07
N GLY A 81 -7.14 -16.36 -1.33
CA GLY A 81 -5.73 -16.65 -1.58
C GLY A 81 -5.37 -18.12 -1.40
N GLN A 82 -5.92 -18.78 -0.37
CA GLN A 82 -5.75 -20.23 -0.17
C GLN A 82 -6.35 -21.04 -1.32
N ARG A 83 -7.58 -20.72 -1.74
CA ARG A 83 -8.29 -21.38 -2.86
C ARG A 83 -7.56 -21.13 -4.20
N ALA A 84 -6.99 -19.95 -4.38
CA ALA A 84 -6.19 -19.63 -5.56
C ALA A 84 -4.77 -20.26 -5.55
N GLY A 85 -4.41 -21.04 -4.53
CA GLY A 85 -3.11 -21.69 -4.45
C GLY A 85 -1.94 -20.76 -4.08
N LEU A 86 -2.24 -19.57 -3.55
CA LEU A 86 -1.22 -18.58 -3.19
C LEU A 86 -0.65 -18.76 -1.77
N GLY A 87 -1.07 -19.84 -1.08
CA GLY A 87 -0.64 -20.12 0.28
C GLY A 87 -1.29 -19.21 1.33
N ALA A 88 -0.66 -19.10 2.49
CA ALA A 88 -1.18 -18.29 3.60
C ALA A 88 -0.95 -16.80 3.34
N ILE A 89 -2.03 -16.07 3.08
CA ILE A 89 -2.01 -14.61 2.93
C ILE A 89 -2.20 -13.94 4.29
N THR A 90 -1.24 -13.08 4.66
CA THR A 90 -1.43 -12.14 5.76
C THR A 90 -2.07 -10.87 5.21
N ALA A 91 -3.27 -10.55 5.70
CA ALA A 91 -3.97 -9.32 5.33
C ALA A 91 -3.96 -8.33 6.50
N ARG A 92 -3.61 -7.08 6.25
CA ARG A 92 -3.73 -5.95 7.17
C ARG A 92 -4.91 -5.09 6.75
N GLY A 93 -5.66 -4.53 7.69
CA GLY A 93 -6.83 -3.70 7.40
C GLY A 93 -6.82 -2.44 8.27
N ARG A 94 -7.36 -1.35 7.72
CA ARG A 94 -7.55 -0.06 8.38
C ARG A 94 -8.94 0.47 8.06
N ASP A 95 -9.45 1.31 8.92
CA ASP A 95 -10.66 2.06 8.67
C ASP A 95 -10.46 2.99 7.46
N GLY A 96 -11.52 3.17 6.67
CA GLY A 96 -11.59 4.20 5.66
C GLY A 96 -12.17 5.49 6.23
N LYS A 97 -12.60 6.38 5.33
CA LYS A 97 -13.07 7.71 5.70
C LYS A 97 -14.48 7.69 6.28
N GLU A 98 -15.35 6.91 5.68
CA GLU A 98 -16.76 6.82 6.07
C GLU A 98 -17.05 5.43 6.69
N TRP A 99 -18.19 5.31 7.39
CA TRP A 99 -18.67 4.01 7.84
C TRP A 99 -18.92 3.08 6.65
N GLY A 100 -18.37 1.88 6.73
CA GLY A 100 -18.41 0.93 5.61
C GLY A 100 -17.20 1.02 4.67
N ASP A 101 -16.38 2.05 4.76
CA ASP A 101 -15.14 2.13 4.01
C ASP A 101 -14.01 1.38 4.73
N VAL A 102 -13.28 0.58 3.97
CA VAL A 102 -12.15 -0.21 4.47
C VAL A 102 -10.99 -0.14 3.49
N THR A 103 -9.80 0.00 4.01
CA THR A 103 -8.56 -0.26 3.28
C THR A 103 -7.95 -1.56 3.76
N VAL A 104 -7.71 -2.50 2.85
CA VAL A 104 -6.96 -3.72 3.15
C VAL A 104 -5.71 -3.81 2.31
N ALA A 105 -4.68 -4.44 2.85
CA ALA A 105 -3.45 -4.68 2.12
C ALA A 105 -2.95 -6.10 2.36
N PHE A 106 -2.29 -6.66 1.34
CA PHE A 106 -1.66 -7.97 1.38
C PHE A 106 -0.41 -7.97 0.50
N ARG A 107 0.53 -8.88 0.80
CA ARG A 107 1.78 -8.98 0.04
C ARG A 107 1.53 -9.60 -1.33
N TRP A 108 2.29 -9.16 -2.33
CA TRP A 108 2.27 -9.74 -3.67
C TRP A 108 3.67 -10.12 -4.15
N GLY A 109 3.71 -11.11 -5.05
CA GLY A 109 4.94 -11.56 -5.71
C GLY A 109 4.88 -11.41 -7.24
N ARG A 110 3.66 -11.28 -7.77
CA ARG A 110 3.37 -11.09 -9.20
C ARG A 110 2.29 -10.04 -9.36
N ALA A 111 2.51 -9.06 -10.23
CA ALA A 111 1.68 -7.87 -10.37
C ALA A 111 0.25 -8.19 -10.83
N GLY A 112 0.11 -9.04 -11.84
CA GLY A 112 -1.19 -9.42 -12.37
C GLY A 112 -1.99 -10.26 -11.37
N THR A 113 -1.37 -11.28 -10.76
CA THR A 113 -2.02 -12.08 -9.71
C THR A 113 -2.45 -11.19 -8.52
N GLY A 114 -1.59 -10.26 -8.09
CA GLY A 114 -1.92 -9.33 -7.01
C GLY A 114 -3.08 -8.40 -7.35
N ARG A 115 -3.12 -7.92 -8.57
CA ARG A 115 -4.22 -7.09 -9.10
C ARG A 115 -5.52 -7.88 -9.17
N ALA A 116 -5.50 -9.07 -9.78
CA ALA A 116 -6.68 -9.94 -9.90
C ALA A 116 -7.28 -10.29 -8.53
N MET A 117 -6.43 -10.58 -7.52
CA MET A 117 -6.87 -10.77 -6.14
C MET A 117 -7.59 -9.54 -5.56
N GLY A 118 -7.05 -8.35 -5.82
CA GLY A 118 -7.65 -7.10 -5.34
C GLY A 118 -8.97 -6.78 -6.03
N GLU A 119 -9.05 -6.99 -7.34
CA GLU A 119 -10.24 -6.74 -8.16
C GLU A 119 -11.38 -7.73 -7.88
N ALA A 120 -11.04 -8.99 -7.61
CA ALA A 120 -12.02 -10.02 -7.26
C ALA A 120 -12.67 -9.81 -5.89
N LEU A 121 -12.03 -9.04 -4.99
CA LEU A 121 -12.47 -8.93 -3.60
C LEU A 121 -13.86 -8.30 -3.44
N GLY A 122 -14.18 -7.24 -4.18
CA GLY A 122 -15.47 -6.56 -4.11
C GLY A 122 -16.64 -7.44 -4.58
N PRO A 123 -16.60 -7.92 -5.83
CA PRO A 123 -17.64 -8.81 -6.36
C PRO A 123 -17.84 -10.08 -5.52
N LEU A 124 -16.74 -10.68 -5.04
CA LEU A 124 -16.82 -11.86 -4.18
C LEU A 124 -17.47 -11.53 -2.82
N LEU A 125 -17.11 -10.41 -2.20
CA LEU A 125 -17.69 -10.00 -0.92
C LEU A 125 -19.19 -9.71 -1.06
N GLU A 126 -19.60 -9.08 -2.16
CA GLU A 126 -21.01 -8.82 -2.47
C GLU A 126 -21.79 -10.13 -2.63
N ALA A 127 -21.30 -11.04 -3.46
CA ALA A 127 -21.96 -12.32 -3.69
C ALA A 127 -22.04 -13.18 -2.41
N LEU A 128 -20.99 -13.21 -1.61
CA LEU A 128 -20.99 -13.90 -0.30
C LEU A 128 -21.95 -13.25 0.70
N TRP A 129 -22.20 -11.96 0.58
CA TRP A 129 -23.16 -11.26 1.42
C TRP A 129 -24.60 -11.58 1.03
N GLU A 130 -24.88 -11.74 -0.26
CA GLU A 130 -26.21 -12.07 -0.79
C GLU A 130 -26.53 -13.57 -0.66
N GLU A 131 -25.56 -14.43 -0.97
CA GLU A 131 -25.73 -15.89 -1.01
C GLU A 131 -24.67 -16.63 -0.16
N PRO A 132 -24.66 -16.45 1.17
CA PRO A 132 -23.60 -17.02 2.02
C PRO A 132 -23.58 -18.56 2.03
N GLY A 133 -24.70 -19.22 1.70
CA GLY A 133 -24.78 -20.67 1.51
C GLY A 133 -23.98 -21.22 0.34
N GLU A 134 -23.77 -20.42 -0.69
CA GLU A 134 -23.04 -20.77 -1.92
C GLU A 134 -21.52 -20.52 -1.83
N ARG A 135 -21.00 -20.29 -0.63
CA ARG A 135 -19.61 -19.83 -0.38
C ARG A 135 -18.55 -20.64 -1.14
N ASP A 136 -18.69 -21.97 -1.19
CA ASP A 136 -17.65 -22.83 -1.78
C ASP A 136 -17.60 -22.65 -3.30
N ARG A 137 -18.74 -22.50 -3.96
CA ARG A 137 -18.86 -22.20 -5.37
C ARG A 137 -18.29 -20.80 -5.67
N LEU A 138 -18.73 -19.80 -4.92
CA LEU A 138 -18.32 -18.41 -5.11
C LEU A 138 -16.79 -18.21 -4.93
N PHE A 139 -16.21 -18.83 -3.90
CA PHE A 139 -14.77 -18.81 -3.73
C PHE A 139 -14.02 -19.52 -4.84
N GLU A 140 -14.54 -20.64 -5.37
CA GLU A 140 -13.87 -21.38 -6.44
C GLU A 140 -13.91 -20.61 -7.77
N GLU A 141 -15.02 -19.97 -8.11
CA GLU A 141 -15.15 -19.10 -9.28
C GLU A 141 -14.15 -17.92 -9.21
N ALA A 142 -14.12 -17.21 -8.07
CA ALA A 142 -13.17 -16.12 -7.85
C ALA A 142 -11.71 -16.61 -7.87
N ALA A 143 -11.43 -17.77 -7.26
CA ALA A 143 -10.09 -18.36 -7.25
C ALA A 143 -9.63 -18.77 -8.64
N THR A 144 -10.53 -19.28 -9.49
CA THR A 144 -10.25 -19.61 -10.89
C THR A 144 -9.86 -18.36 -11.66
N THR A 145 -10.63 -17.27 -11.52
CA THR A 145 -10.28 -15.98 -12.14
C THR A 145 -8.87 -15.51 -11.74
N VAL A 146 -8.51 -15.66 -10.47
CA VAL A 146 -7.17 -15.29 -9.99
C VAL A 146 -6.08 -16.21 -10.55
N ARG A 147 -6.32 -17.52 -10.64
CA ARG A 147 -5.35 -18.50 -11.18
C ARG A 147 -5.09 -18.31 -12.69
N GLU A 148 -6.13 -17.96 -13.44
CA GLU A 148 -6.06 -17.76 -14.88
C GLU A 148 -5.52 -16.38 -15.29
N ALA A 149 -5.46 -15.44 -14.37
CA ALA A 149 -4.89 -14.12 -14.63
C ALA A 149 -3.41 -14.21 -15.02
N ASP A 150 -2.99 -13.45 -16.05
CA ASP A 150 -1.57 -13.27 -16.34
C ASP A 150 -0.83 -12.86 -15.06
N PRO A 151 0.15 -13.66 -14.60
CA PRO A 151 0.84 -13.34 -13.36
C PRO A 151 1.58 -11.99 -13.41
N GLY A 152 1.97 -11.52 -14.57
CA GLY A 152 2.66 -10.25 -14.74
C GLY A 152 4.06 -10.22 -14.13
N ARG A 153 4.64 -9.01 -14.02
CA ARG A 153 5.99 -8.77 -13.51
C ARG A 153 6.12 -9.00 -11.99
N ARG A 154 7.36 -9.13 -11.53
CA ARG A 154 7.72 -9.11 -10.11
C ARG A 154 7.85 -7.66 -9.59
N PRO A 155 7.85 -7.42 -8.25
CA PRO A 155 8.16 -6.12 -7.67
C PRO A 155 9.53 -5.59 -8.11
N GLU A 156 9.60 -4.31 -8.40
CA GLU A 156 10.79 -3.64 -8.93
C GLU A 156 11.34 -2.60 -7.94
N THR A 157 11.89 -3.06 -6.82
CA THR A 157 12.73 -2.21 -5.96
C THR A 157 14.19 -2.32 -6.36
N VAL A 158 14.94 -1.24 -6.23
CA VAL A 158 16.39 -1.25 -6.40
C VAL A 158 17.04 -1.64 -5.09
N ARG A 159 17.72 -2.78 -5.07
CA ARG A 159 18.54 -3.15 -3.91
C ARG A 159 19.83 -2.34 -3.93
N PRO A 160 20.06 -1.47 -2.94
CA PRO A 160 21.28 -0.68 -2.88
C PRO A 160 22.52 -1.57 -2.75
N THR A 161 23.58 -1.22 -3.47
CA THR A 161 24.92 -1.78 -3.32
C THR A 161 25.91 -0.78 -2.72
N VAL A 162 25.41 0.42 -2.42
CA VAL A 162 26.15 1.53 -1.82
C VAL A 162 25.32 2.11 -0.67
N PRO A 163 25.91 2.83 0.27
CA PRO A 163 25.18 3.51 1.32
C PRO A 163 24.10 4.45 0.77
N VAL A 164 22.92 4.40 1.39
CA VAL A 164 21.77 5.20 1.00
C VAL A 164 21.22 6.00 2.17
N ALA A 165 21.03 7.30 1.98
CA ALA A 165 20.27 8.16 2.86
C ALA A 165 18.91 8.46 2.24
N SER A 166 17.82 8.19 2.97
CA SER A 166 16.45 8.57 2.58
C SER A 166 15.97 9.77 3.39
N ILE A 167 15.49 10.79 2.71
CA ILE A 167 15.06 12.05 3.33
C ILE A 167 13.56 12.27 3.08
N THR A 168 12.78 12.43 4.15
CA THR A 168 11.38 12.84 4.07
C THR A 168 11.07 13.98 5.03
N GLY A 169 9.87 14.49 4.98
CA GLY A 169 9.38 15.56 5.84
C GLY A 169 8.30 16.39 5.16
N THR A 170 7.69 17.31 5.87
CA THR A 170 6.77 18.27 5.27
C THR A 170 7.58 19.31 4.50
N ASN A 171 8.51 19.98 5.16
CA ASN A 171 9.37 21.01 4.57
C ASN A 171 10.86 20.62 4.70
N GLY A 172 11.71 21.21 3.85
CA GLY A 172 13.15 21.07 3.92
C GLY A 172 13.73 19.80 3.27
N LYS A 173 12.94 18.89 2.73
CA LYS A 173 13.42 17.67 2.06
C LYS A 173 14.48 17.94 1.00
N THR A 174 14.13 18.72 -0.02
CA THR A 174 15.01 19.06 -1.15
C THR A 174 16.26 19.79 -0.69
N THR A 175 16.14 20.74 0.23
CA THR A 175 17.28 21.47 0.81
C THR A 175 18.23 20.52 1.52
N THR A 176 17.70 19.64 2.41
CA THR A 176 18.52 18.66 3.13
C THR A 176 19.19 17.68 2.16
N THR A 177 18.47 17.21 1.17
CA THR A 177 19.01 16.34 0.10
C THR A 177 20.20 16.98 -0.60
N ARG A 178 20.07 18.24 -1.00
CA ARG A 178 21.14 18.99 -1.67
C ARG A 178 22.33 19.25 -0.77
N ILE A 179 22.11 19.59 0.51
CA ILE A 179 23.18 19.80 1.48
C ILE A 179 23.96 18.51 1.71
N LEU A 180 23.28 17.38 1.93
CA LEU A 180 23.95 16.09 2.10
C LEU A 180 24.72 15.68 0.85
N ALA A 181 24.15 15.91 -0.35
CA ALA A 181 24.84 15.65 -1.60
C ALA A 181 26.12 16.49 -1.75
N HIS A 182 26.05 17.78 -1.40
CA HIS A 182 27.20 18.66 -1.41
C HIS A 182 28.29 18.21 -0.42
N ILE A 183 27.91 17.85 0.81
CA ILE A 183 28.84 17.31 1.82
C ILE A 183 29.53 16.03 1.31
N ALA A 184 28.77 15.09 0.74
CA ALA A 184 29.33 13.85 0.21
C ALA A 184 30.29 14.07 -0.96
N MET A 185 29.95 14.96 -1.89
CA MET A 185 30.83 15.36 -3.00
C MET A 185 32.10 16.05 -2.49
N THR A 186 31.99 16.96 -1.51
CA THR A 186 33.14 17.65 -0.89
C THR A 186 34.05 16.66 -0.17
N ALA A 187 33.49 15.57 0.39
CA ALA A 187 34.24 14.45 0.94
C ALA A 187 34.86 13.50 -0.12
N GLY A 188 34.80 13.86 -1.39
CA GLY A 188 35.37 13.09 -2.51
C GLY A 188 34.57 11.89 -2.94
N LYS A 189 33.29 11.78 -2.55
CA LYS A 189 32.44 10.65 -2.93
C LYS A 189 31.68 10.88 -4.24
N VAL A 190 31.66 9.89 -5.10
CA VAL A 190 30.78 9.91 -6.28
C VAL A 190 29.34 9.76 -5.82
N THR A 191 28.62 10.87 -5.86
CA THR A 191 27.30 11.02 -5.24
C THR A 191 26.22 11.17 -6.31
N ALA A 192 25.12 10.42 -6.18
CA ALA A 192 23.89 10.64 -6.91
C ALA A 192 22.72 10.90 -5.96
N TRP A 193 21.81 11.79 -6.37
CA TRP A 193 20.62 12.08 -5.56
C TRP A 193 19.38 12.29 -6.41
N SER A 194 18.22 12.01 -5.84
CA SER A 194 16.92 12.30 -6.42
C SER A 194 16.15 13.31 -5.58
N SER A 195 15.39 14.16 -6.23
CA SER A 195 14.56 15.20 -5.61
C SER A 195 13.35 15.56 -6.46
N THR A 196 12.54 16.50 -5.98
CA THR A 196 11.43 17.10 -6.76
C THR A 196 11.90 17.89 -7.98
N ASP A 197 13.19 18.22 -8.08
CA ASP A 197 13.73 18.90 -9.25
C ASP A 197 14.25 17.93 -10.31
N GLY A 198 14.62 16.72 -9.91
CA GLY A 198 15.18 15.71 -10.81
C GLY A 198 16.15 14.77 -10.13
N VAL A 199 16.94 14.10 -10.95
CA VAL A 199 18.07 13.27 -10.54
C VAL A 199 19.36 13.85 -11.04
N LEU A 200 20.34 13.97 -10.14
CA LEU A 200 21.66 14.46 -10.45
C LEU A 200 22.73 13.45 -10.02
N ARG A 201 23.86 13.47 -10.71
CA ARG A 201 25.09 12.77 -10.34
C ARG A 201 26.26 13.74 -10.44
N GLN A 202 27.01 13.89 -9.36
CA GLN A 202 28.14 14.81 -9.26
C GLN A 202 27.81 16.26 -9.71
N GLY A 203 26.57 16.71 -9.44
CA GLY A 203 26.10 18.04 -9.83
C GLY A 203 25.52 18.13 -11.25
N GLU A 204 25.70 17.10 -12.07
CA GLU A 204 25.17 17.06 -13.44
C GLU A 204 23.79 16.43 -13.50
N TRP A 205 22.89 17.00 -14.29
CA TRP A 205 21.55 16.49 -14.48
C TRP A 205 21.53 15.18 -15.28
N LEU A 206 20.99 14.12 -14.69
CA LEU A 206 20.62 12.92 -15.44
C LEU A 206 19.21 13.05 -16.03
N VAL A 207 18.29 13.65 -15.26
CA VAL A 207 16.91 13.90 -15.68
C VAL A 207 16.30 15.00 -14.81
N LYS A 208 15.44 15.84 -15.40
CA LYS A 208 14.70 16.92 -14.71
C LYS A 208 13.25 16.52 -14.49
N GLY A 209 12.63 17.00 -13.40
CA GLY A 209 11.23 16.77 -13.03
C GLY A 209 11.10 16.18 -11.63
N ASP A 210 9.88 15.88 -11.20
CA ASP A 210 9.66 15.27 -9.88
C ASP A 210 10.06 13.79 -9.87
N TYR A 211 11.20 13.54 -9.24
CA TYR A 211 11.79 12.22 -9.03
C TYR A 211 11.94 11.87 -7.54
N SER A 212 11.08 12.45 -6.68
CA SER A 212 11.06 12.19 -5.23
C SER A 212 10.37 10.86 -4.85
N GLY A 213 10.52 9.82 -5.67
CA GLY A 213 9.91 8.50 -5.49
C GLY A 213 10.75 7.36 -6.09
N PRO A 214 10.16 6.15 -6.26
CA PRO A 214 10.91 4.96 -6.69
C PRO A 214 11.67 5.08 -8.01
N SER A 215 11.14 5.82 -8.98
CA SER A 215 11.83 6.08 -10.26
C SER A 215 13.11 6.88 -10.05
N GLY A 216 13.08 7.88 -9.17
CA GLY A 216 14.26 8.67 -8.81
C GLY A 216 15.32 7.82 -8.11
N ALA A 217 14.92 7.00 -7.16
CA ALA A 217 15.82 6.07 -6.51
C ALA A 217 16.51 5.12 -7.50
N ARG A 218 15.75 4.58 -8.46
CA ARG A 218 16.29 3.73 -9.51
C ARG A 218 17.31 4.48 -10.37
N THR A 219 16.94 5.64 -10.90
CA THR A 219 17.81 6.43 -11.78
C THR A 219 19.09 6.85 -11.06
N ALA A 220 18.99 7.29 -9.81
CA ALA A 220 20.15 7.69 -9.02
C ALA A 220 21.10 6.51 -8.75
N LEU A 221 20.59 5.40 -8.22
CA LEU A 221 21.41 4.28 -7.80
C LEU A 221 21.97 3.44 -8.96
N GLN A 222 21.36 3.50 -10.14
CA GLN A 222 21.83 2.80 -11.34
C GLN A 222 22.71 3.65 -12.25
N SER A 223 23.02 4.88 -11.87
CA SER A 223 23.77 5.83 -12.72
C SER A 223 25.28 5.57 -12.87
N GLY A 224 25.74 4.40 -12.55
CA GLY A 224 27.12 3.96 -12.75
C GLY A 224 28.16 4.62 -11.85
N GLY A 225 29.00 3.84 -11.18
CA GLY A 225 30.13 4.33 -10.37
C GLY A 225 29.72 5.16 -9.14
N VAL A 226 28.45 5.16 -8.74
CA VAL A 226 27.97 5.84 -7.56
C VAL A 226 28.50 5.15 -6.29
N GLU A 227 28.96 5.93 -5.32
CA GLU A 227 29.43 5.48 -4.02
C GLU A 227 28.46 5.83 -2.88
N ILE A 228 27.58 6.84 -3.06
CA ILE A 228 26.53 7.24 -2.11
C ILE A 228 25.29 7.67 -2.87
N GLY A 229 24.13 7.13 -2.45
CA GLY A 229 22.82 7.55 -2.91
C GLY A 229 22.08 8.41 -1.87
N ILE A 230 21.51 9.55 -2.29
CA ILE A 230 20.72 10.41 -1.40
C ILE A 230 19.34 10.60 -2.04
N LEU A 231 18.30 10.10 -1.37
CA LEU A 231 16.98 9.95 -1.97
C LEU A 231 15.96 10.80 -1.23
N GLU A 232 15.47 11.85 -1.88
CA GLU A 232 14.27 12.52 -1.40
C GLU A 232 13.07 11.60 -1.58
N THR A 233 12.30 11.42 -0.51
CA THR A 233 11.17 10.51 -0.48
C THR A 233 9.92 11.27 -0.07
N ALA A 234 9.14 11.68 -1.08
CA ALA A 234 7.91 12.44 -0.86
C ALA A 234 6.76 11.53 -0.42
N ARG A 235 5.83 12.08 0.38
CA ARG A 235 4.61 11.41 0.86
C ARG A 235 3.81 10.76 -0.28
N GLY A 236 3.62 11.49 -1.38
CA GLY A 236 2.87 10.99 -2.53
C GLY A 236 3.49 9.71 -3.11
N GLY A 237 4.82 9.68 -3.25
CA GLY A 237 5.55 8.49 -3.69
C GLY A 237 5.35 7.30 -2.74
N LEU A 238 5.48 7.51 -1.42
CA LEU A 238 5.29 6.48 -0.40
C LEU A 238 3.87 5.88 -0.45
N LEU A 239 2.84 6.71 -0.55
CA LEU A 239 1.44 6.26 -0.56
C LEU A 239 1.01 5.62 -1.88
N GLN A 240 1.62 6.04 -2.99
CA GLN A 240 1.24 5.58 -4.32
C GLN A 240 2.07 4.40 -4.82
N LYS A 241 3.33 4.29 -4.42
CA LYS A 241 4.26 3.27 -4.95
C LYS A 241 5.09 2.57 -3.86
N GLY A 242 5.09 3.08 -2.62
CA GLY A 242 6.03 2.65 -1.58
C GLY A 242 7.43 3.22 -1.79
N MET A 243 8.39 2.76 -1.00
CA MET A 243 9.80 3.14 -1.15
C MET A 243 10.42 2.53 -2.42
N GLY A 244 11.33 3.25 -3.03
CA GLY A 244 12.10 2.78 -4.19
C GLY A 244 13.20 1.78 -3.85
N VAL A 245 13.58 1.70 -2.59
CA VAL A 245 14.61 0.79 -2.05
C VAL A 245 14.02 -0.07 -0.93
N PRO A 246 14.46 -1.33 -0.77
CA PRO A 246 13.94 -2.20 0.30
C PRO A 246 14.47 -1.83 1.69
N PHE A 247 15.56 -1.08 1.78
CA PHE A 247 16.19 -0.56 2.99
C PHE A 247 17.08 0.63 2.64
N ASN A 248 17.45 1.42 3.64
CA ASN A 248 18.45 2.48 3.58
C ASN A 248 19.32 2.44 4.85
N ASP A 249 20.48 3.09 4.81
CA ASP A 249 21.43 3.11 5.93
C ASP A 249 21.14 4.28 6.88
N VAL A 250 20.63 5.39 6.35
CA VAL A 250 20.30 6.58 7.10
C VAL A 250 18.91 7.08 6.72
N SER A 251 18.10 7.37 7.71
CA SER A 251 16.78 7.97 7.57
C SER A 251 16.75 9.37 8.18
N VAL A 252 16.27 10.36 7.42
CA VAL A 252 16.11 11.72 7.90
C VAL A 252 14.66 12.17 7.76
N VAL A 253 14.00 12.42 8.87
CA VAL A 253 12.68 13.07 8.91
C VAL A 253 12.88 14.51 9.35
N THR A 254 12.78 15.46 8.43
CA THR A 254 13.07 16.89 8.73
C THR A 254 12.06 17.48 9.69
N ASN A 255 10.77 17.22 9.43
CA ASN A 255 9.65 17.63 10.28
C ASN A 255 8.36 16.97 9.85
N VAL A 256 7.36 17.02 10.73
CA VAL A 256 5.97 16.63 10.43
C VAL A 256 5.08 17.80 10.87
N SER A 257 4.44 18.45 9.91
CA SER A 257 3.47 19.52 10.15
C SER A 257 2.22 19.30 9.32
N ALA A 258 1.10 19.89 9.72
CA ALA A 258 -0.17 19.76 9.04
C ALA A 258 -0.12 20.39 7.64
N ASP A 259 0.15 19.54 6.64
CA ASP A 259 0.21 19.92 5.24
C ASP A 259 -0.41 18.80 4.41
N HIS A 260 -1.26 19.17 3.44
CA HIS A 260 -1.97 18.24 2.57
C HIS A 260 -2.79 17.15 3.31
N LEU A 261 -3.31 17.41 4.50
CA LEU A 261 -4.27 16.53 5.17
C LEU A 261 -5.57 16.42 4.34
N GLY A 262 -6.32 15.32 4.53
CA GLY A 262 -7.56 15.04 3.77
C GLY A 262 -7.34 14.39 2.41
N THR A 263 -6.10 14.05 2.02
CA THR A 263 -5.80 13.39 0.75
C THR A 263 -5.19 12.01 0.96
N HIS A 264 -5.55 11.06 0.07
CA HIS A 264 -5.09 9.66 0.11
C HIS A 264 -5.39 8.90 1.42
N GLY A 265 -6.44 9.31 2.16
CA GLY A 265 -6.82 8.69 3.44
C GLY A 265 -5.90 9.05 4.60
N ILE A 266 -5.19 10.17 4.52
CA ILE A 266 -4.36 10.73 5.60
C ILE A 266 -5.01 12.01 6.09
N ASP A 267 -5.72 11.92 7.20
CA ASP A 267 -6.57 13.00 7.73
C ASP A 267 -5.99 13.62 9.00
N THR A 268 -5.05 12.94 9.65
CA THR A 268 -4.45 13.40 10.91
C THR A 268 -2.93 13.55 10.83
N LEU A 269 -2.37 14.33 11.75
CA LEU A 269 -0.93 14.51 11.86
C LEU A 269 -0.21 13.20 12.23
N ASP A 270 -0.82 12.37 13.07
CA ASP A 270 -0.29 11.07 13.47
C ASP A 270 -0.22 10.11 12.28
N GLN A 271 -1.26 10.07 11.44
CA GLN A 271 -1.24 9.29 10.20
C GLN A 271 -0.15 9.78 9.25
N LEU A 272 0.04 11.10 9.15
CA LEU A 272 1.12 11.68 8.35
C LEU A 272 2.50 11.33 8.90
N ALA A 273 2.67 11.34 10.22
CA ALA A 273 3.90 10.91 10.88
C ALA A 273 4.19 9.43 10.60
N GLU A 274 3.16 8.57 10.66
CA GLU A 274 3.28 7.14 10.33
C GLU A 274 3.74 6.92 8.87
N VAL A 275 3.20 7.69 7.91
CA VAL A 275 3.63 7.63 6.51
C VAL A 275 5.09 8.04 6.35
N LYS A 276 5.52 9.11 7.03
CA LYS A 276 6.93 9.55 6.98
C LYS A 276 7.85 8.57 7.70
N GLY A 277 7.36 7.88 8.72
CA GLY A 277 8.08 6.81 9.41
C GLY A 277 8.35 5.56 8.57
N ILE A 278 7.77 5.43 7.37
CA ILE A 278 8.04 4.27 6.47
C ILE A 278 9.53 4.19 6.11
N ILE A 279 10.25 5.30 6.07
CA ILE A 279 11.67 5.32 5.73
C ILE A 279 12.59 4.91 6.89
N THR A 280 12.06 4.80 8.11
CA THR A 280 12.80 4.41 9.33
C THR A 280 12.65 2.92 9.60
#